data_9d883a2b0ca94066ee8d46524b9dbbc5
#
_entry.id   9d883a2b0ca94066ee8d46524b9dbbc5
#
_cell.length_a   1.000
_cell.length_b   1.000
_cell.length_c   1.000
_cell.angle_alpha   90.00
_cell.angle_beta   90.00
_cell.angle_gamma   90.00
#
_symmetry.space_group_name_H-M   'P 1'
#
loop_
_entity.id
_entity.type
_entity.pdbx_description
1 polymer ?
#
loop_
_entity_poly.entity_id
_entity_poly.type
_entity_poly.pdbx_seq_one_letter_code
_entity_poly.pdbx_strand_id
1 'polypeptide(L)' 'SMVISRYLNCRENRLPTLQSQHLFALTKEVRIEHEGEEYRLRLTRNNRLILTK' A
#
# COMPACT_ATOMS: atom_id res chain seq x y z
N SER A 1 -4.76 -10.32 -11.22
CA SER A 1 -4.47 -10.17 -11.54
C SER A 1 -3.83 -10.31 -12.40
N MET A 2 -3.68 -10.83 -12.84
CA MET A 2 -3.06 -10.98 -13.75
C MET A 2 -3.51 -10.41 -14.89
N VAL A 3 -4.61 -10.44 -15.20
CA VAL A 3 -5.14 -9.88 -16.31
C VAL A 3 -4.98 -8.44 -16.27
N ILE A 4 -5.29 -7.85 -15.26
CA ILE A 4 -5.13 -6.49 -15.13
C ILE A 4 -3.75 -6.11 -15.35
N SER A 5 -2.85 -6.85 -14.90
CA SER A 5 -1.55 -6.52 -15.07
C SER A 5 -1.17 -6.45 -16.47
N ARG A 6 -1.77 -7.18 -17.34
CA ARG A 6 -1.43 -7.14 -18.65
C ARG A 6 -1.75 -5.86 -19.20
N TYR A 7 -2.77 -5.28 -18.85
CA TYR A 7 -3.10 -4.05 -19.42
C TYR A 7 -2.19 -3.01 -18.92
N LEU A 8 -1.85 -3.02 -17.75
CA LEU A 8 -1.02 -2.03 -17.22
C LEU A 8 0.29 -2.06 -17.86
N ASN A 9 0.69 -3.17 -18.30
CA ASN A 9 1.85 -3.26 -18.92
C ASN A 9 2.05 -2.44 -20.00
N CYS A 10 1.13 -2.22 -20.73
CA CYS A 10 1.27 -1.43 -21.84
C CYS A 10 1.75 -0.13 -21.50
N ARG A 11 1.41 0.40 -20.49
CA ARG A 11 1.77 1.66 -20.29
C ARG A 11 2.87 1.68 -19.51
N GLU A 12 3.23 0.97 -19.29
CA GLU A 12 4.15 1.04 -18.79
C GLU A 12 4.67 0.81 -17.70
N ASN A 13 5.13 0.62 -17.36
CA ASN A 13 5.75 0.59 -16.30
C ASN A 13 5.20 1.31 -15.25
N ARG A 14 4.03 1.83 -15.30
CA ARG A 14 3.48 2.54 -14.34
C ARG A 14 2.97 1.66 -13.28
N LEU A 15 3.39 1.66 -12.06
CA LEU A 15 2.87 0.91 -10.96
C LEU A 15 1.84 1.76 -10.25
N PRO A 16 0.82 1.18 -9.73
CA PRO A 16 -0.16 1.92 -8.96
C PRO A 16 0.54 2.51 -7.75
N THR A 17 0.25 3.70 -7.39
CA THR A 17 0.93 4.38 -6.30
C THR A 17 -0.03 4.91 -5.29
N LEU A 18 0.23 4.66 -4.01
CA LEU A 18 -0.56 5.20 -2.94
C LEU A 18 0.29 6.22 -2.23
N GLN A 19 -0.30 7.34 -1.87
CA GLN A 19 0.46 8.33 -1.15
C GLN A 19 0.18 8.16 0.31
N SER A 20 1.21 8.05 1.11
CA SER A 20 1.06 7.80 2.53
C SER A 20 0.24 8.86 3.21
N GLN A 21 0.34 10.09 2.76
CA GLN A 21 -0.40 11.14 3.41
C GLN A 21 -1.89 10.90 3.30
N HIS A 22 -2.34 10.18 2.31
CA HIS A 22 -3.75 9.90 2.20
C HIS A 22 -4.12 8.75 3.15
N LEU A 23 -3.23 7.85 3.38
CA LEU A 23 -3.50 6.74 4.24
C LEU A 23 -3.46 7.15 5.69
N PHE A 24 -2.59 8.03 6.04
CA PHE A 24 -2.42 8.41 7.43
C PHE A 24 -2.98 9.78 7.76
N ALA A 25 -3.99 10.19 7.04
CA ALA A 25 -4.58 11.50 7.28
C ALA A 25 -5.14 11.59 8.69
N LEU A 26 -5.76 10.55 9.17
CA LEU A 26 -6.35 10.57 10.49
C LEU A 26 -5.75 9.60 11.48
N THR A 27 -4.85 8.81 11.06
CA THR A 27 -4.31 7.79 11.91
C THR A 27 -2.89 7.50 11.55
N LYS A 28 -2.14 6.84 12.39
CA LYS A 28 -0.80 6.50 12.10
C LYS A 28 -0.62 5.02 11.79
N GLU A 29 -1.70 4.32 11.68
CA GLU A 29 -1.62 2.92 11.36
C GLU A 29 -2.78 2.52 10.49
N VAL A 30 -2.54 1.76 9.45
CA VAL A 30 -3.61 1.27 8.63
C VAL A 30 -3.49 -0.23 8.48
N ARG A 31 -4.58 -0.89 8.29
CA ARG A 31 -4.63 -2.30 8.18
C ARG A 31 -4.82 -2.72 6.75
N ILE A 32 -4.11 -3.73 6.30
CA ILE A 32 -4.26 -4.23 4.97
C ILE A 32 -4.63 -5.69 5.05
N GLU A 33 -5.70 -6.07 4.43
CA GLU A 33 -6.13 -7.43 4.44
C GLU A 33 -5.80 -8.08 3.12
N HIS A 34 -5.14 -9.20 3.11
CA HIS A 34 -4.79 -9.90 1.89
C HIS A 34 -5.00 -11.37 2.10
N GLU A 35 -5.94 -11.94 1.38
CA GLU A 35 -6.22 -13.33 1.45
C GLU A 35 -6.41 -13.86 2.87
N GLY A 36 -7.18 -13.18 3.62
CA GLY A 36 -7.46 -13.55 4.97
C GLY A 36 -6.41 -13.19 5.98
N GLU A 37 -5.33 -12.62 5.53
CA GLU A 37 -4.25 -12.24 6.43
C GLU A 37 -4.28 -10.76 6.64
N GLU A 38 -3.94 -10.32 7.81
CA GLU A 38 -3.96 -8.92 8.13
C GLU A 38 -2.57 -8.39 8.32
N TYR A 39 -2.23 -7.33 7.65
CA TYR A 39 -0.93 -6.71 7.79
C TYR A 39 -1.15 -5.30 8.32
N ARG A 40 -0.20 -4.74 8.99
CA ARG A 40 -0.34 -3.39 9.50
C ARG A 40 0.77 -2.51 9.01
N LEU A 41 0.40 -1.40 8.42
CA LEU A 41 1.37 -0.46 7.92
C LEU A 41 1.35 0.69 8.91
N ARG A 42 2.50 1.02 9.46
CA ARG A 42 2.59 2.04 10.48
C ARG A 42 3.55 3.15 10.15
N LEU A 43 3.23 4.35 10.52
CA LEU A 43 4.08 5.48 10.28
C LEU A 43 4.80 5.80 11.58
N THR A 44 6.12 5.82 11.55
CA THR A 44 6.90 6.05 12.75
C THR A 44 7.10 7.53 12.98
N ARG A 45 7.62 7.88 14.14
CA ARG A 45 7.90 9.21 14.47
C ARG A 45 8.89 9.82 13.56
N ASN A 46 9.77 9.06 12.94
CA ASN A 46 10.74 9.59 12.02
C ASN A 46 10.23 9.61 10.60
N ASN A 47 8.95 9.54 10.43
CA ASN A 47 8.36 9.57 9.13
C ASN A 47 8.76 8.39 8.27
N ARG A 48 8.96 7.25 8.83
CA ARG A 48 9.26 6.08 8.09
C ARG A 48 8.12 5.11 8.15
N LEU A 49 8.00 4.26 7.15
CA LEU A 49 6.93 3.29 7.13
C LEU A 49 7.43 1.92 7.49
N ILE A 50 6.65 1.21 8.32
CA ILE A 50 7.00 -0.14 8.62
C ILE A 50 5.79 -1.00 8.38
N LEU A 51 6.00 -2.17 7.84
CA LEU A 51 4.92 -3.11 7.57
C LEU A 51 5.13 -4.31 8.47
N THR A 52 4.11 -4.69 9.23
CA THR A 52 4.23 -5.84 10.08
C THR A 52 3.04 -6.75 9.84
N LYS A 53 3.15 -7.98 10.22
CA LYS A 53 2.07 -8.90 10.01
C LYS A 53 1.41 -9.36 11.30
#